data_a3988f7c8761c35f5fb5d4e4ad928f81
#
_entry.id   a3988f7c8761c35f5fb5d4e4ad928f81
#
_cell.length_a   1.000
_cell.length_b   1.000
_cell.length_c   1.000
_cell.angle_alpha   90.00
_cell.angle_beta   90.00
_cell.angle_gamma   90.00
#
_symmetry.space_group_name_H-M   'P 1'
#
loop_
_entity.id
_entity.type
_entity.pdbx_description
1 polymer ?
#
loop_
_entity_poly.entity_id
_entity_poly.type
_entity_poly.pdbx_seq_one_letter_code
_entity_poly.pdbx_strand_id
1 'polypeptide(L)'
;MAHKTITCIVAFVALYFNGLYAQDVYRNPETDVRLLKKFQDAKLGMFVHWMVCYTPKTGDSWGIGDPTPKRVADSISFAWNPSNFNAKKIVGTAKRLGCKYMVVISKHHDGFAIWPTQYSNFNVTRTAFKKDILKELGQECKRQGLLFGIYYSIADIDYCGWAKMAEARAKIQTPAKGEDDFVQFNKNQVKELITNYNPDILWFDGFWLGPDVWNPRMGKELYDYIKSLKWSTLSTRLSVTYDPKDPGKQSFVNDGSAGDFYAIEAKTSSAPNYPWEGCTSVSYPVYAYDPNAKLHTAEELITTFDKTICGNGNFLLNIGPKRTGELPQKLVDRFGDLTKWIQPNAKAVYNTKGGPFIQDKWGGSTYRGNNIFLHIRESDTLITLNLNGYRIKNIHDIQTNQTIAFEKLQDGRYVVHIPPYPKERMIPVLEIVLDRPYVFEEWVSMGGQVRP
;
A
#
# COMPACT_ATOMS: atom_id res chain seq x y z
N MET A 1 76.75 -11.37 2.21
CA MET A 1 75.64 -10.62 2.83
C MET A 1 74.40 -10.86 1.95
N ALA A 2 73.47 -11.67 2.42
CA ALA A 2 72.32 -12.11 1.66
C ALA A 2 71.10 -11.31 2.12
N HIS A 3 70.52 -10.55 1.22
CA HIS A 3 69.22 -9.87 1.46
C HIS A 3 68.08 -10.87 1.24
N LYS A 4 67.36 -11.19 2.29
CA LYS A 4 66.09 -11.93 2.25
C LYS A 4 64.96 -10.95 1.97
N THR A 5 64.40 -11.06 0.78
CA THR A 5 63.16 -10.36 0.41
C THR A 5 61.97 -11.14 1.00
N ILE A 6 61.22 -10.55 1.91
CA ILE A 6 59.99 -11.11 2.47
C ILE A 6 58.83 -10.64 1.55
N THR A 7 58.27 -11.57 0.81
CA THR A 7 57.07 -11.33 0.00
C THR A 7 55.84 -11.54 0.90
N CYS A 8 55.16 -10.44 1.28
CA CYS A 8 53.86 -10.51 1.92
C CYS A 8 52.80 -10.87 0.90
N ILE A 9 52.27 -12.08 0.99
CA ILE A 9 51.07 -12.49 0.27
C ILE A 9 49.87 -11.95 1.06
N VAL A 10 49.24 -10.89 0.53
CA VAL A 10 47.94 -10.41 1.02
C VAL A 10 46.87 -11.30 0.39
N ALA A 11 46.34 -12.23 1.18
CA ALA A 11 45.20 -13.03 0.80
C ALA A 11 43.94 -12.14 0.84
N PHE A 12 43.43 -11.77 -0.31
CA PHE A 12 42.07 -11.19 -0.43
C PHE A 12 41.06 -12.30 -0.14
N VAL A 13 40.52 -12.30 1.06
CA VAL A 13 39.30 -13.06 1.38
C VAL A 13 38.12 -12.30 0.78
N ALA A 14 37.78 -12.65 -0.46
CA ALA A 14 36.50 -12.25 -1.05
C ALA A 14 35.37 -12.99 -0.30
N LEU A 15 34.81 -12.36 0.68
CA LEU A 15 33.53 -12.79 1.27
C LEU A 15 32.45 -12.67 0.19
N TYR A 16 32.14 -13.79 -0.43
CA TYR A 16 30.97 -13.94 -1.26
C TYR A 16 29.72 -13.75 -0.40
N PHE A 17 29.21 -12.52 -0.35
CA PHE A 17 27.82 -12.26 -0.03
C PHE A 17 26.97 -12.63 -1.24
N ASN A 18 26.78 -13.93 -1.45
CA ASN A 18 25.84 -14.42 -2.43
C ASN A 18 24.42 -14.36 -1.89
N GLY A 19 23.60 -13.57 -2.53
CA GLY A 19 22.19 -13.82 -2.59
C GLY A 19 21.33 -13.01 -1.64
N LEU A 20 20.89 -11.84 -2.11
CA LEU A 20 19.59 -11.24 -1.71
C LEU A 20 19.15 -10.08 -2.64
N TYR A 21 19.72 -9.92 -3.84
CA TYR A 21 19.55 -8.68 -4.64
C TYR A 21 18.96 -8.89 -6.04
N ALA A 22 17.88 -9.66 -6.15
CA ALA A 22 17.36 -9.99 -7.47
C ALA A 22 16.10 -9.22 -7.91
N GLN A 23 15.59 -8.29 -7.10
CA GLN A 23 14.43 -7.45 -7.47
C GLN A 23 14.57 -5.96 -7.07
N ASP A 24 15.75 -5.53 -6.66
CA ASP A 24 15.97 -4.18 -6.14
C ASP A 24 16.49 -3.20 -7.20
N VAL A 25 16.03 -3.29 -8.45
CA VAL A 25 16.56 -2.45 -9.53
C VAL A 25 16.16 -0.98 -9.38
N TYR A 26 15.11 -0.67 -8.63
CA TYR A 26 14.73 0.71 -8.39
C TYR A 26 14.23 0.92 -6.96
N ARG A 27 15.07 1.43 -6.10
CA ARG A 27 14.70 1.90 -4.76
C ARG A 27 15.42 3.20 -4.45
N ASN A 28 14.80 4.02 -3.63
CA ASN A 28 15.49 5.17 -3.06
C ASN A 28 16.62 4.66 -2.12
N PRO A 29 17.87 5.10 -2.28
CA PRO A 29 18.99 4.69 -1.42
C PRO A 29 18.77 4.98 0.07
N GLU A 30 17.90 5.95 0.40
CA GLU A 30 17.49 6.31 1.76
C GLU A 30 16.50 5.29 2.39
N THR A 31 16.00 4.32 1.65
CA THR A 31 14.97 3.37 2.13
C THR A 31 15.53 2.34 3.11
N ASP A 32 14.88 2.15 4.26
CA ASP A 32 15.14 1.01 5.14
C ASP A 32 14.68 -0.29 4.48
N VAL A 33 15.63 -1.04 3.94
CA VAL A 33 15.38 -2.29 3.21
C VAL A 33 14.76 -3.39 4.05
N ARG A 34 15.01 -3.41 5.36
CA ARG A 34 14.43 -4.42 6.27
C ARG A 34 12.96 -4.14 6.52
N LEU A 35 12.63 -2.86 6.77
CA LEU A 35 11.24 -2.47 6.94
C LEU A 35 10.47 -2.58 5.61
N LEU A 36 11.08 -2.17 4.49
CA LEU A 36 10.48 -2.33 3.16
C LEU A 36 10.18 -3.79 2.84
N LYS A 37 11.13 -4.71 3.11
CA LYS A 37 10.89 -6.14 2.95
C LYS A 37 9.73 -6.63 3.81
N LYS A 38 9.68 -6.22 5.09
CA LYS A 38 8.58 -6.58 6.00
C LYS A 38 7.24 -6.06 5.50
N PHE A 39 7.21 -4.85 4.92
CA PHE A 39 6.03 -4.27 4.29
C PHE A 39 5.63 -5.06 3.04
N GLN A 40 6.55 -5.36 2.13
CA GLN A 40 6.26 -6.14 0.92
C GLN A 40 5.78 -7.57 1.23
N ASP A 41 6.31 -8.20 2.29
CA ASP A 41 5.90 -9.53 2.76
C ASP A 41 4.48 -9.53 3.36
N ALA A 42 4.00 -8.38 3.80
CA ALA A 42 2.71 -8.20 4.46
C ALA A 42 1.50 -8.38 3.53
N LYS A 43 1.60 -8.00 2.28
CA LYS A 43 0.61 -8.11 1.18
C LYS A 43 -0.75 -7.46 1.42
N LEU A 44 -1.35 -7.56 2.60
CA LEU A 44 -2.67 -7.03 2.92
C LEU A 44 -2.63 -6.09 4.12
N GLY A 45 -3.17 -4.88 3.94
CA GLY A 45 -3.41 -3.89 4.97
C GLY A 45 -4.86 -3.46 5.06
N MET A 46 -5.24 -2.91 6.21
CA MET A 46 -6.52 -2.22 6.41
C MET A 46 -6.29 -0.71 6.41
N PHE A 47 -6.99 -0.02 5.53
CA PHE A 47 -7.07 1.44 5.54
C PHE A 47 -8.29 1.86 6.38
N VAL A 48 -8.13 2.89 7.22
CA VAL A 48 -9.18 3.38 8.11
C VAL A 48 -9.43 4.86 7.81
N HIS A 49 -10.42 5.15 6.96
CA HIS A 49 -10.82 6.50 6.61
C HIS A 49 -11.90 7.00 7.56
N TRP A 50 -11.47 7.67 8.62
CA TRP A 50 -12.36 8.28 9.59
C TRP A 50 -12.51 9.77 9.32
N MET A 51 -13.42 10.10 8.42
CA MET A 51 -13.64 11.47 7.98
C MET A 51 -14.60 12.20 8.91
N VAL A 52 -14.08 13.08 9.75
CA VAL A 52 -14.82 13.75 10.80
C VAL A 52 -15.75 14.84 10.25
N CYS A 53 -15.32 15.57 9.22
CA CYS A 53 -16.10 16.60 8.54
C CYS A 53 -17.13 16.06 7.53
N TYR A 54 -17.29 14.75 7.44
CA TYR A 54 -18.26 14.14 6.54
C TYR A 54 -19.70 14.57 6.85
N THR A 55 -20.42 15.00 5.82
CA THR A 55 -21.87 15.23 5.88
C THR A 55 -22.56 14.43 4.78
N PRO A 56 -23.83 13.97 4.98
CA PRO A 56 -24.60 13.30 3.93
C PRO A 56 -24.80 14.14 2.65
N LYS A 57 -24.68 15.48 2.75
CA LYS A 57 -24.78 16.40 1.59
C LYS A 57 -23.49 16.55 0.83
N THR A 58 -22.34 16.42 1.48
CA THR A 58 -21.02 16.62 0.87
C THR A 58 -20.40 15.34 0.37
N GLY A 59 -20.97 14.16 0.70
CA GLY A 59 -20.55 12.85 0.19
C GLY A 59 -19.24 12.34 0.74
N ASP A 60 -18.26 13.19 0.96
CA ASP A 60 -17.00 12.93 1.65
C ASP A 60 -16.35 14.24 2.07
N SER A 61 -15.18 14.20 2.69
CA SER A 61 -14.43 15.42 3.08
C SER A 61 -13.97 16.27 1.91
N TRP A 62 -14.29 15.85 0.70
CA TRP A 62 -14.25 16.65 -0.49
C TRP A 62 -15.26 17.78 -0.48
N GLY A 63 -15.89 18.19 0.58
CA GLY A 63 -16.73 19.40 0.69
C GLY A 63 -16.32 20.59 -0.20
N ILE A 64 -15.33 20.34 -1.02
CA ILE A 64 -14.70 21.09 -2.10
C ILE A 64 -15.69 21.46 -3.23
N GLY A 65 -16.84 20.82 -3.28
CA GLY A 65 -17.83 21.10 -4.32
C GLY A 65 -19.07 21.86 -3.84
N ASP A 66 -19.29 21.91 -2.53
CA ASP A 66 -20.35 22.69 -1.93
C ASP A 66 -19.68 23.58 -0.87
N PRO A 67 -19.76 24.91 -0.95
CA PRO A 67 -19.10 25.80 -0.01
C PRO A 67 -19.70 25.64 1.37
N THR A 68 -19.33 24.57 2.06
CA THR A 68 -19.70 24.37 3.46
C THR A 68 -19.03 25.46 4.28
N PRO A 69 -19.75 26.45 4.82
CA PRO A 69 -19.14 27.49 5.60
C PRO A 69 -18.30 26.92 6.74
N LYS A 70 -17.16 27.53 7.05
CA LYS A 70 -16.27 27.10 8.15
C LYS A 70 -17.03 26.81 9.45
N ARG A 71 -18.01 27.67 9.81
CA ARG A 71 -18.85 27.49 11.00
C ARG A 71 -19.63 26.17 11.00
N VAL A 72 -20.01 25.66 9.83
CA VAL A 72 -20.75 24.38 9.71
C VAL A 72 -19.77 23.23 9.87
N ALA A 73 -18.59 23.30 9.23
CA ALA A 73 -17.54 22.32 9.41
C ALA A 73 -17.07 22.24 10.86
N ASP A 74 -16.87 23.38 11.53
CA ASP A 74 -16.54 23.44 12.96
C ASP A 74 -17.63 22.77 13.81
N SER A 75 -18.89 23.11 13.57
CA SER A 75 -20.03 22.53 14.30
C SER A 75 -20.08 21.01 14.19
N ILE A 76 -19.91 20.48 12.95
CA ILE A 76 -19.93 19.03 12.69
C ILE A 76 -18.73 18.35 13.35
N SER A 77 -17.54 18.95 13.24
CA SER A 77 -16.31 18.35 13.72
C SER A 77 -16.20 18.40 15.23
N PHE A 78 -16.52 19.52 15.86
CA PHE A 78 -16.46 19.65 17.33
C PHE A 78 -17.57 18.90 18.05
N ALA A 79 -18.70 18.61 17.38
CA ALA A 79 -19.73 17.71 17.88
C ALA A 79 -19.37 16.22 17.78
N TRP A 80 -18.20 15.91 17.18
CA TRP A 80 -17.78 14.52 17.03
C TRP A 80 -17.45 13.87 18.37
N ASN A 81 -18.10 12.74 18.63
CA ASN A 81 -17.90 11.96 19.84
C ASN A 81 -17.99 10.46 19.52
N PRO A 82 -16.88 9.80 19.17
CA PRO A 82 -16.85 8.37 18.87
C PRO A 82 -16.94 7.52 20.15
N SER A 83 -18.10 7.58 20.83
CA SER A 83 -18.33 6.94 22.13
C SER A 83 -18.10 5.42 22.15
N ASN A 84 -18.21 4.76 20.97
CA ASN A 84 -18.03 3.32 20.81
C ASN A 84 -16.62 2.95 20.29
N PHE A 85 -15.71 3.92 20.22
CA PHE A 85 -14.34 3.68 19.82
C PHE A 85 -13.64 2.68 20.74
N ASN A 86 -13.03 1.68 20.12
CA ASN A 86 -12.25 0.66 20.82
C ASN A 86 -11.09 0.19 19.94
N ALA A 87 -9.90 0.67 20.22
CA ALA A 87 -8.69 0.36 19.45
C ALA A 87 -8.41 -1.14 19.38
N LYS A 88 -8.55 -1.86 20.52
CA LYS A 88 -8.35 -3.31 20.58
C LYS A 88 -9.30 -4.07 19.63
N LYS A 89 -10.56 -3.64 19.56
CA LYS A 89 -11.55 -4.27 18.67
C LYS A 89 -11.25 -3.96 17.19
N ILE A 90 -10.88 -2.74 16.86
CA ILE A 90 -10.57 -2.32 15.49
C ILE A 90 -9.34 -3.07 14.98
N VAL A 91 -8.22 -3.02 15.71
CA VAL A 91 -6.96 -3.69 15.33
C VAL A 91 -7.14 -5.22 15.35
N GLY A 92 -7.86 -5.76 16.33
CA GLY A 92 -8.19 -7.18 16.39
C GLY A 92 -9.02 -7.63 15.18
N THR A 93 -9.91 -6.79 14.67
CA THR A 93 -10.66 -7.07 13.45
C THR A 93 -9.73 -7.09 12.23
N ALA A 94 -8.85 -6.10 12.07
CA ALA A 94 -7.86 -6.11 10.99
C ALA A 94 -7.02 -7.39 11.00
N LYS A 95 -6.54 -7.79 12.18
CA LYS A 95 -5.74 -9.03 12.34
C LYS A 95 -6.53 -10.27 11.94
N ARG A 96 -7.80 -10.41 12.37
CA ARG A 96 -8.67 -11.54 11.99
C ARG A 96 -8.96 -11.57 10.49
N LEU A 97 -9.04 -10.40 9.85
CA LEU A 97 -9.19 -10.26 8.40
C LEU A 97 -7.90 -10.56 7.61
N GLY A 98 -6.81 -10.93 8.28
CA GLY A 98 -5.55 -11.30 7.65
C GLY A 98 -4.59 -10.14 7.43
N CYS A 99 -4.96 -8.89 7.80
CA CYS A 99 -4.10 -7.74 7.63
C CYS A 99 -2.81 -7.87 8.46
N LYS A 100 -1.70 -7.41 7.89
CA LYS A 100 -0.38 -7.36 8.53
C LYS A 100 0.05 -5.92 8.84
N TYR A 101 -0.65 -4.94 8.32
CA TYR A 101 -0.47 -3.52 8.61
C TYR A 101 -1.80 -2.81 8.60
N MET A 102 -1.83 -1.63 9.19
CA MET A 102 -2.98 -0.74 9.23
C MET A 102 -2.52 0.68 8.95
N VAL A 103 -3.22 1.42 8.09
CA VAL A 103 -3.00 2.85 7.86
C VAL A 103 -4.24 3.60 8.34
N VAL A 104 -4.05 4.61 9.19
CA VAL A 104 -5.14 5.39 9.80
C VAL A 104 -5.03 6.83 9.38
N ILE A 105 -6.13 7.44 8.98
CA ILE A 105 -6.17 8.88 8.70
C ILE A 105 -5.89 9.65 10.00
N SER A 106 -4.85 10.50 9.96
CA SER A 106 -4.58 11.48 11.00
C SER A 106 -5.32 12.80 10.72
N LYS A 107 -5.26 13.25 9.48
CA LYS A 107 -5.90 14.46 8.96
C LYS A 107 -6.22 14.22 7.49
N HIS A 108 -7.47 14.52 7.06
CA HIS A 108 -7.84 14.55 5.65
C HIS A 108 -7.74 15.98 5.09
N HIS A 109 -8.17 16.22 3.86
CA HIS A 109 -8.05 17.52 3.19
C HIS A 109 -8.80 18.67 3.88
N ASP A 110 -9.79 18.36 4.72
CA ASP A 110 -10.49 19.36 5.52
C ASP A 110 -9.61 20.04 6.57
N GLY A 111 -8.51 19.39 6.97
CA GLY A 111 -7.59 19.89 7.99
C GLY A 111 -7.91 19.47 9.43
N PHE A 112 -9.01 18.70 9.66
CA PHE A 112 -9.33 18.24 11.01
C PHE A 112 -8.38 17.15 11.47
N ALA A 113 -7.60 17.46 12.51
CA ALA A 113 -6.63 16.54 13.09
C ALA A 113 -7.25 15.66 14.17
N ILE A 114 -7.20 14.32 14.02
CA ILE A 114 -7.68 13.39 15.05
C ILE A 114 -6.65 13.13 16.16
N TRP A 115 -5.58 13.94 16.22
CA TRP A 115 -4.58 13.96 17.29
C TRP A 115 -4.46 15.37 17.87
N PRO A 116 -3.92 15.53 19.10
CA PRO A 116 -3.78 16.84 19.76
C PRO A 116 -2.60 17.64 19.19
N THR A 117 -2.69 18.05 17.92
CA THR A 117 -1.66 18.90 17.30
C THR A 117 -1.60 20.28 17.95
N GLN A 118 -0.39 20.83 18.07
CA GLN A 118 -0.15 22.18 18.52
C GLN A 118 -0.20 23.24 17.40
N TYR A 119 -0.26 22.75 16.13
CA TYR A 119 -0.14 23.62 14.95
C TYR A 119 -1.47 23.98 14.29
N SER A 120 -2.59 23.43 14.77
CA SER A 120 -3.94 23.79 14.37
C SER A 120 -4.90 23.69 15.55
N ASN A 121 -5.84 24.64 15.65
CA ASN A 121 -6.96 24.59 16.59
C ASN A 121 -8.11 23.71 16.08
N PHE A 122 -8.06 23.24 14.83
CA PHE A 122 -9.05 22.37 14.22
C PHE A 122 -8.67 20.91 14.48
N ASN A 123 -8.83 20.47 15.73
CA ASN A 123 -8.37 19.15 16.15
C ASN A 123 -9.27 18.52 17.24
N VAL A 124 -8.99 17.26 17.55
CA VAL A 124 -9.77 16.42 18.49
C VAL A 124 -9.88 17.00 19.90
N THR A 125 -8.98 17.86 20.36
CA THR A 125 -9.05 18.46 21.70
C THR A 125 -10.24 19.40 21.87
N ARG A 126 -10.80 19.90 20.76
CA ARG A 126 -11.99 20.74 20.73
C ARG A 126 -13.30 19.94 20.75
N THR A 127 -13.24 18.63 20.66
CA THR A 127 -14.39 17.73 20.73
C THR A 127 -14.70 17.31 22.16
N ALA A 128 -15.89 16.74 22.40
CA ALA A 128 -16.22 16.15 23.68
C ALA A 128 -15.38 14.88 23.99
N PHE A 129 -14.90 14.20 22.95
CA PHE A 129 -14.13 12.96 23.08
C PHE A 129 -12.72 13.15 23.67
N LYS A 130 -12.01 14.16 23.22
CA LYS A 130 -10.68 14.61 23.74
C LYS A 130 -9.58 13.53 23.85
N LYS A 131 -9.79 12.32 23.34
CA LYS A 131 -8.80 11.23 23.39
C LYS A 131 -7.93 11.24 22.16
N ASP A 132 -6.72 10.75 22.32
CA ASP A 132 -5.74 10.56 21.25
C ASP A 132 -5.93 9.20 20.58
N ILE A 133 -6.71 9.18 19.51
CA ILE A 133 -7.05 7.97 18.75
C ILE A 133 -5.82 7.34 18.11
N LEU A 134 -4.90 8.16 17.56
CA LEU A 134 -3.68 7.64 16.92
C LEU A 134 -2.80 6.91 17.92
N LYS A 135 -2.68 7.45 19.15
CA LYS A 135 -1.92 6.82 20.21
C LYS A 135 -2.47 5.45 20.57
N GLU A 136 -3.80 5.37 20.80
CA GLU A 136 -4.43 4.10 21.17
C GLU A 136 -4.32 3.06 20.05
N LEU A 137 -4.56 3.45 18.77
CA LEU A 137 -4.44 2.55 17.63
C LEU A 137 -2.99 2.12 17.37
N GLY A 138 -2.03 3.04 17.45
CA GLY A 138 -0.61 2.73 17.24
C GLY A 138 -0.06 1.77 18.29
N GLN A 139 -0.39 1.99 19.57
CA GLN A 139 -0.01 1.09 20.66
C GLN A 139 -0.62 -0.30 20.47
N GLU A 140 -1.88 -0.35 20.04
CA GLU A 140 -2.57 -1.61 19.83
C GLU A 140 -2.06 -2.37 18.59
N CYS A 141 -1.73 -1.67 17.48
CA CYS A 141 -1.06 -2.28 16.33
C CYS A 141 0.26 -2.94 16.76
N LYS A 142 1.09 -2.22 17.51
CA LYS A 142 2.35 -2.77 18.04
C LYS A 142 2.11 -3.99 18.91
N ARG A 143 1.12 -3.94 19.82
CA ARG A 143 0.78 -5.05 20.72
C ARG A 143 0.30 -6.30 19.96
N GLN A 144 -0.44 -6.11 18.86
CA GLN A 144 -0.97 -7.21 18.05
C GLN A 144 -0.04 -7.65 16.91
N GLY A 145 1.11 -6.98 16.71
CA GLY A 145 2.12 -7.32 15.72
C GLY A 145 1.81 -6.85 14.30
N LEU A 146 0.99 -5.80 14.13
CA LEU A 146 0.76 -5.13 12.86
C LEU A 146 1.73 -3.96 12.70
N LEU A 147 2.18 -3.69 11.45
CA LEU A 147 2.83 -2.42 11.14
C LEU A 147 1.80 -1.30 11.27
N PHE A 148 2.22 -0.17 11.85
CA PHE A 148 1.37 1.01 12.03
C PHE A 148 1.71 2.09 11.02
N GLY A 149 0.74 2.45 10.20
CA GLY A 149 0.81 3.53 9.22
C GLY A 149 -0.11 4.69 9.59
N ILE A 150 0.33 5.89 9.26
CA ILE A 150 -0.43 7.12 9.40
C ILE A 150 -0.61 7.73 8.01
N TYR A 151 -1.86 7.95 7.61
CA TYR A 151 -2.19 8.80 6.47
C TYR A 151 -2.19 10.26 6.91
N TYR A 152 -1.61 11.11 6.08
CA TYR A 152 -1.57 12.53 6.29
C TYR A 152 -1.83 13.28 4.97
N SER A 153 -2.82 14.15 4.95
CA SER A 153 -3.05 15.03 3.82
C SER A 153 -2.12 16.25 3.90
N ILE A 154 -1.34 16.46 2.83
CA ILE A 154 -0.60 17.70 2.60
C ILE A 154 -1.58 18.84 2.37
N ALA A 155 -2.63 18.60 1.55
CA ALA A 155 -3.73 19.53 1.38
C ALA A 155 -4.43 19.79 2.72
N ASP A 156 -4.66 21.06 3.05
CA ASP A 156 -5.27 21.48 4.30
C ASP A 156 -6.17 22.70 4.07
N ILE A 157 -7.47 22.46 4.03
CA ILE A 157 -8.48 23.50 3.77
C ILE A 157 -8.52 24.52 4.92
N ASP A 158 -8.36 24.06 6.16
CA ASP A 158 -8.38 24.93 7.34
C ASP A 158 -7.20 25.90 7.32
N TYR A 159 -6.01 25.42 6.95
CA TYR A 159 -4.80 26.24 6.83
C TYR A 159 -4.88 27.21 5.64
N CYS A 160 -5.31 26.73 4.47
CA CYS A 160 -5.38 27.52 3.22
C CYS A 160 -6.54 28.51 3.19
N GLY A 161 -7.54 28.34 4.04
CA GLY A 161 -8.74 29.15 4.14
C GLY A 161 -9.94 28.62 3.37
N TRP A 162 -11.03 28.35 4.09
CA TRP A 162 -12.27 27.75 3.58
C TRP A 162 -12.93 28.50 2.43
N ALA A 163 -12.85 29.83 2.40
CA ALA A 163 -13.46 30.64 1.33
C ALA A 163 -12.78 30.49 -0.03
N LYS A 164 -11.50 30.18 -0.05
CA LYS A 164 -10.70 30.07 -1.29
C LYS A 164 -10.85 28.71 -1.97
N MET A 165 -11.31 27.69 -1.25
CA MET A 165 -11.42 26.34 -1.77
C MET A 165 -12.72 26.10 -2.57
N ALA A 166 -13.76 26.88 -2.35
CA ALA A 166 -14.97 26.85 -3.20
C ALA A 166 -14.67 27.31 -4.65
N GLU A 167 -13.72 28.23 -4.82
CA GLU A 167 -13.22 28.64 -6.14
C GLU A 167 -12.18 27.65 -6.70
N ALA A 168 -11.62 26.80 -5.86
CA ALA A 168 -10.37 26.08 -6.10
C ALA A 168 -10.48 24.69 -6.68
N ARG A 169 -11.69 24.19 -7.00
CA ARG A 169 -11.78 23.03 -7.94
C ARG A 169 -11.19 23.35 -9.30
N ALA A 170 -11.08 24.63 -9.64
CA ALA A 170 -10.45 25.07 -10.88
C ALA A 170 -9.02 25.59 -10.70
N LYS A 171 -8.65 26.03 -9.50
CA LYS A 171 -7.32 26.61 -9.20
C LYS A 171 -7.09 26.51 -7.70
N ILE A 172 -6.53 25.42 -7.20
CA ILE A 172 -5.99 25.39 -5.85
C ILE A 172 -4.86 26.40 -5.83
N GLN A 173 -5.13 27.54 -5.21
CA GLN A 173 -4.23 28.65 -5.19
C GLN A 173 -3.31 28.56 -3.99
N THR A 174 -2.16 29.23 -4.13
CA THR A 174 -1.12 29.45 -3.14
C THR A 174 -1.70 29.57 -1.73
N PRO A 175 -1.10 28.93 -0.71
CA PRO A 175 -1.47 29.11 0.68
C PRO A 175 -1.57 30.60 1.02
N ALA A 176 -2.50 30.97 1.87
CA ALA A 176 -2.68 32.37 2.30
C ALA A 176 -1.42 32.94 2.99
N LYS A 177 -0.52 32.08 3.44
CA LYS A 177 0.85 32.32 3.88
C LYS A 177 1.81 31.74 2.84
N GLY A 178 3.02 32.26 2.73
CA GLY A 178 3.99 31.86 1.71
C GLY A 178 4.28 30.34 1.64
N GLU A 179 4.89 29.92 0.55
CA GLU A 179 5.25 28.51 0.31
C GLU A 179 6.07 27.89 1.44
N ASP A 180 7.08 28.62 1.93
CA ASP A 180 7.95 28.15 3.00
C ASP A 180 7.19 27.96 4.32
N ASP A 181 6.22 28.82 4.63
CA ASP A 181 5.35 28.66 5.79
C ASP A 181 4.49 27.41 5.70
N PHE A 182 4.02 27.04 4.50
CA PHE A 182 3.22 25.86 4.29
C PHE A 182 4.05 24.56 4.40
N VAL A 183 5.26 24.55 3.84
CA VAL A 183 6.21 23.45 4.01
C VAL A 183 6.56 23.28 5.49
N GLN A 184 6.83 24.40 6.19
CA GLN A 184 7.16 24.36 7.62
C GLN A 184 5.98 23.88 8.48
N PHE A 185 4.75 24.28 8.16
CA PHE A 185 3.54 23.76 8.81
C PHE A 185 3.42 22.25 8.67
N ASN A 186 3.59 21.71 7.45
CA ASN A 186 3.57 20.27 7.20
C ASN A 186 4.71 19.55 7.95
N LYS A 187 5.93 20.09 7.94
CA LYS A 187 7.08 19.55 8.70
C LYS A 187 6.79 19.48 10.20
N ASN A 188 6.19 20.51 10.76
CA ASN A 188 5.87 20.58 12.18
C ASN A 188 4.86 19.50 12.59
N GLN A 189 3.76 19.34 11.84
CA GLN A 189 2.77 18.32 12.10
C GLN A 189 3.33 16.91 11.88
N VAL A 190 4.11 16.68 10.81
CA VAL A 190 4.76 15.40 10.55
C VAL A 190 5.77 15.05 11.65
N LYS A 191 6.51 16.03 12.18
CA LYS A 191 7.38 15.82 13.34
C LYS A 191 6.60 15.34 14.56
N GLU A 192 5.45 15.94 14.87
CA GLU A 192 4.58 15.46 15.96
C GLU A 192 4.16 14.01 15.73
N LEU A 193 3.72 13.66 14.50
CA LEU A 193 3.28 12.31 14.16
C LEU A 193 4.41 11.29 14.34
N ILE A 194 5.62 11.60 13.89
CA ILE A 194 6.79 10.72 14.04
C ILE A 194 7.17 10.57 15.51
N THR A 195 7.29 11.70 16.22
CA THR A 195 7.80 11.72 17.59
C THR A 195 6.83 11.07 18.59
N ASN A 196 5.52 11.32 18.43
CA ASN A 196 4.52 10.88 19.39
C ASN A 196 4.03 9.45 19.14
N TYR A 197 4.03 9.00 17.87
CA TYR A 197 3.39 7.73 17.49
C TYR A 197 4.34 6.71 16.89
N ASN A 198 5.54 7.13 16.48
CA ASN A 198 6.59 6.24 15.94
C ASN A 198 6.06 5.32 14.81
N PRO A 199 5.41 5.85 13.74
CA PRO A 199 4.83 5.03 12.69
C PRO A 199 5.89 4.30 11.88
N ASP A 200 5.51 3.14 11.33
CA ASP A 200 6.30 2.41 10.34
C ASP A 200 6.11 3.00 8.92
N ILE A 201 4.93 3.56 8.65
CA ILE A 201 4.52 4.07 7.34
C ILE A 201 3.92 5.47 7.48
N LEU A 202 4.33 6.39 6.62
CA LEU A 202 3.65 7.66 6.39
C LEU A 202 3.07 7.66 4.97
N TRP A 203 1.77 7.69 4.89
CA TRP A 203 1.01 7.65 3.64
C TRP A 203 0.47 9.05 3.34
N PHE A 204 1.07 9.75 2.37
CA PHE A 204 0.69 11.11 2.04
C PHE A 204 -0.39 11.18 0.97
N ASP A 205 -1.15 12.26 1.01
CA ASP A 205 -2.14 12.62 0.00
C ASP A 205 -2.19 14.14 -0.16
N GLY A 206 -2.99 14.63 -1.13
CA GLY A 206 -3.05 16.05 -1.40
C GLY A 206 -1.80 16.62 -2.09
N PHE A 207 -0.88 15.78 -2.54
CA PHE A 207 0.34 16.16 -3.25
C PHE A 207 0.07 16.68 -4.68
N TRP A 208 -1.14 16.52 -5.16
CA TRP A 208 -1.64 16.92 -6.48
C TRP A 208 -2.17 18.37 -6.53
N LEU A 209 -1.91 19.18 -5.52
CA LEU A 209 -2.39 20.56 -5.39
C LEU A 209 -1.92 21.52 -6.50
N GLY A 210 -1.07 21.07 -7.41
CA GLY A 210 -0.47 21.86 -8.47
C GLY A 210 0.93 22.37 -8.10
N PRO A 211 1.77 22.66 -9.13
CA PRO A 211 3.18 22.93 -8.94
C PRO A 211 3.47 24.20 -8.12
N ASP A 212 2.52 25.16 -8.13
CA ASP A 212 2.64 26.41 -7.37
C ASP A 212 2.36 26.26 -5.87
N VAL A 213 1.73 25.14 -5.46
CA VAL A 213 1.35 24.87 -4.07
C VAL A 213 2.16 23.75 -3.47
N TRP A 214 2.38 22.67 -4.25
CA TRP A 214 3.21 21.56 -3.86
C TRP A 214 3.95 21.00 -5.08
N ASN A 215 5.25 21.03 -5.05
CA ASN A 215 6.10 20.61 -6.15
C ASN A 215 7.14 19.56 -5.73
N PRO A 216 7.88 18.94 -6.67
CA PRO A 216 8.87 17.92 -6.34
C PRO A 216 9.95 18.36 -5.34
N ARG A 217 10.39 19.64 -5.37
CA ARG A 217 11.35 20.19 -4.39
C ARG A 217 10.80 20.10 -2.97
N MET A 218 9.55 20.54 -2.77
CA MET A 218 8.89 20.50 -1.46
C MET A 218 8.67 19.07 -0.98
N GLY A 219 8.28 18.18 -1.89
CA GLY A 219 8.14 16.74 -1.60
C GLY A 219 9.47 16.12 -1.15
N LYS A 220 10.56 16.43 -1.86
CA LYS A 220 11.91 15.96 -1.49
C LYS A 220 12.35 16.53 -0.15
N GLU A 221 12.12 17.80 0.08
CA GLU A 221 12.46 18.47 1.32
C GLU A 221 11.74 17.88 2.54
N LEU A 222 10.45 17.54 2.39
CA LEU A 222 9.71 16.85 3.44
C LEU A 222 10.21 15.42 3.62
N TYR A 223 10.54 14.71 2.54
CA TYR A 223 11.10 13.35 2.59
C TYR A 223 12.43 13.33 3.37
N ASP A 224 13.36 14.20 3.02
CA ASP A 224 14.66 14.30 3.70
C ASP A 224 14.49 14.64 5.19
N TYR A 225 13.54 15.54 5.50
CA TYR A 225 13.22 15.87 6.88
C TYR A 225 12.67 14.63 7.65
N ILE A 226 11.77 13.84 7.05
CA ILE A 226 11.28 12.59 7.63
C ILE A 226 12.45 11.65 7.92
N LYS A 227 13.34 11.46 6.95
CA LYS A 227 14.50 10.57 7.09
C LYS A 227 15.46 11.04 8.18
N SER A 228 15.62 12.35 8.35
CA SER A 228 16.43 12.92 9.43
C SER A 228 15.83 12.70 10.82
N LEU A 229 14.51 12.64 10.94
CA LEU A 229 13.81 12.37 12.20
C LEU A 229 13.76 10.87 12.52
N LYS A 230 13.46 10.06 11.51
CA LYS A 230 13.35 8.61 11.64
C LYS A 230 13.63 7.93 10.30
N TRP A 231 14.88 7.55 10.09
CA TRP A 231 15.29 6.89 8.85
C TRP A 231 14.48 5.63 8.50
N SER A 232 14.05 4.84 9.48
CA SER A 232 13.30 3.60 9.28
C SER A 232 11.81 3.78 8.96
N THR A 233 11.30 5.01 8.79
CA THR A 233 9.90 5.21 8.36
C THR A 233 9.81 5.13 6.83
N LEU A 234 8.87 4.31 6.31
CA LEU A 234 8.54 4.27 4.88
C LEU A 234 7.56 5.39 4.54
N SER A 235 7.78 6.05 3.42
CA SER A 235 6.92 7.15 2.94
C SER A 235 6.49 6.92 1.50
N THR A 236 5.29 7.39 1.13
CA THR A 236 4.75 7.32 -0.22
C THR A 236 4.00 8.60 -0.59
N ARG A 237 3.85 8.89 -1.88
CA ARG A 237 3.01 9.97 -2.44
C ARG A 237 3.41 11.39 -1.99
N LEU A 238 4.71 11.63 -1.87
CA LEU A 238 5.23 12.95 -1.48
C LEU A 238 5.42 13.92 -2.64
N SER A 239 5.56 13.43 -3.87
CA SER A 239 5.71 14.27 -5.04
C SER A 239 5.05 13.68 -6.28
N VAL A 240 4.74 14.57 -7.25
CA VAL A 240 4.31 14.23 -8.61
C VAL A 240 5.22 14.92 -9.59
N THR A 241 5.50 14.27 -10.72
CA THR A 241 5.99 14.97 -11.90
C THR A 241 4.80 15.28 -12.81
N TYR A 242 4.77 16.49 -13.31
CA TYR A 242 3.81 16.94 -14.31
C TYR A 242 4.40 16.71 -15.71
N ASP A 243 3.60 16.17 -16.65
CA ASP A 243 4.02 16.11 -18.03
C ASP A 243 4.12 17.56 -18.56
N PRO A 244 5.29 18.02 -19.01
CA PRO A 244 5.43 19.38 -19.54
C PRO A 244 4.53 19.66 -20.76
N LYS A 245 4.10 18.61 -21.46
CA LYS A 245 3.24 18.69 -22.64
C LYS A 245 1.74 18.62 -22.31
N ASP A 246 1.40 18.10 -21.14
CA ASP A 246 0.03 17.98 -20.64
C ASP A 246 0.02 18.17 -19.12
N PRO A 247 -0.02 19.43 -18.64
CA PRO A 247 -0.01 19.74 -17.20
C PRO A 247 -1.17 19.11 -16.41
N GLY A 248 -2.25 18.68 -17.09
CA GLY A 248 -3.36 17.94 -16.50
C GLY A 248 -3.06 16.45 -16.33
N LYS A 249 -2.04 15.94 -17.00
CA LYS A 249 -1.61 14.55 -16.92
C LYS A 249 -0.56 14.39 -15.84
N GLN A 250 -1.02 14.08 -14.65
CA GLN A 250 -0.15 13.70 -13.54
C GLN A 250 0.46 12.32 -13.84
N SER A 251 1.73 12.24 -14.07
CA SER A 251 2.43 10.98 -14.00
C SER A 251 3.03 10.85 -12.61
N PHE A 252 2.65 9.82 -11.90
CA PHE A 252 3.30 9.39 -10.68
C PHE A 252 4.68 8.84 -11.06
N VAL A 253 5.59 9.72 -11.45
CA VAL A 253 6.97 9.30 -11.64
C VAL A 253 7.60 9.36 -10.27
N ASN A 254 7.76 8.20 -9.69
CA ASN A 254 8.73 8.06 -8.66
C ASN A 254 10.10 8.04 -9.37
N ASP A 255 10.67 9.22 -9.54
CA ASP A 255 12.04 9.39 -10.02
C ASP A 255 13.08 8.95 -8.96
N GLY A 256 12.62 8.29 -7.87
CA GLY A 256 13.44 7.91 -6.74
C GLY A 256 13.82 9.08 -5.83
N SER A 257 13.33 10.30 -6.09
CA SER A 257 13.73 11.50 -5.34
C SER A 257 13.00 11.63 -4.00
N ALA A 258 11.74 11.19 -3.92
CA ALA A 258 10.94 11.29 -2.69
C ALA A 258 9.94 10.13 -2.58
N GLY A 259 10.17 9.25 -1.63
CA GLY A 259 9.32 8.09 -1.34
C GLY A 259 10.05 6.76 -1.37
N ASP A 260 9.51 5.80 -0.65
CA ASP A 260 10.07 4.46 -0.48
C ASP A 260 9.30 3.41 -1.26
N PHE A 261 8.03 3.68 -1.55
CA PHE A 261 7.16 2.83 -2.37
C PHE A 261 6.11 3.69 -3.07
N TYR A 262 5.46 3.10 -4.05
CA TYR A 262 4.47 3.75 -4.90
C TYR A 262 3.05 3.33 -4.49
N ALA A 263 2.12 4.26 -4.34
CA ALA A 263 0.73 3.94 -4.03
C ALA A 263 -0.22 4.42 -5.13
N ILE A 264 -1.08 3.51 -5.61
CA ILE A 264 -2.02 3.72 -6.72
C ILE A 264 -3.44 3.47 -6.23
N GLU A 265 -4.36 4.38 -6.55
CA GLU A 265 -5.77 4.24 -6.21
C GLU A 265 -6.56 3.56 -7.34
N ALA A 266 -7.46 2.66 -6.94
CA ALA A 266 -8.47 2.01 -7.79
C ALA A 266 -7.95 1.37 -9.08
N LYS A 267 -6.63 1.13 -9.19
CA LYS A 267 -6.01 0.49 -10.35
C LYS A 267 -5.02 -0.57 -9.88
N THR A 268 -4.88 -1.61 -10.70
CA THR A 268 -3.79 -2.57 -10.56
C THR A 268 -2.67 -2.17 -11.51
N SER A 269 -1.44 -2.18 -11.03
CA SER A 269 -0.25 -2.00 -11.86
C SER A 269 0.56 -3.29 -11.91
N SER A 270 1.35 -3.44 -12.95
CA SER A 270 2.42 -4.43 -13.00
C SER A 270 3.73 -3.67 -12.98
N ALA A 271 4.23 -3.33 -11.79
CA ALA A 271 5.54 -2.73 -11.62
C ALA A 271 6.44 -3.68 -10.82
N PRO A 272 6.87 -4.83 -11.38
CA PRO A 272 7.60 -5.86 -10.64
C PRO A 272 8.94 -5.38 -10.09
N ASN A 273 9.51 -4.33 -10.67
CA ASN A 273 10.84 -3.81 -10.33
C ASN A 273 10.80 -2.65 -9.32
N TYR A 274 9.61 -2.26 -8.84
CA TYR A 274 9.45 -1.19 -7.88
C TYR A 274 8.47 -1.57 -6.77
N PRO A 275 8.75 -1.25 -5.50
CA PRO A 275 7.80 -1.48 -4.40
C PRO A 275 6.55 -0.64 -4.61
N TRP A 276 5.37 -1.27 -4.60
CA TRP A 276 4.13 -0.56 -4.80
C TRP A 276 2.96 -1.14 -4.00
N GLU A 277 1.93 -0.34 -3.85
CA GLU A 277 0.69 -0.66 -3.17
C GLU A 277 -0.50 -0.20 -3.99
N GLY A 278 -1.47 -1.08 -4.20
CA GLY A 278 -2.79 -0.70 -4.68
C GLY A 278 -3.72 -0.43 -3.51
N CYS A 279 -4.52 0.65 -3.55
CA CYS A 279 -5.54 0.87 -2.55
C CYS A 279 -6.93 1.06 -3.18
N THR A 280 -7.95 0.57 -2.47
CA THR A 280 -9.35 0.77 -2.80
C THR A 280 -10.21 0.65 -1.55
N SER A 281 -11.52 0.90 -1.66
CA SER A 281 -12.44 0.74 -0.54
C SER A 281 -13.33 -0.50 -0.71
N VAL A 282 -13.80 -1.06 0.39
CA VAL A 282 -14.86 -2.09 0.38
C VAL A 282 -16.15 -1.53 -0.21
N SER A 283 -16.38 -0.22 -0.01
CA SER A 283 -17.55 0.50 -0.53
C SER A 283 -17.15 1.56 -1.56
N TYR A 284 -18.08 1.92 -2.44
CA TYR A 284 -17.88 2.98 -3.41
C TYR A 284 -19.13 3.87 -3.53
N PRO A 285 -19.02 5.11 -4.02
CA PRO A 285 -17.81 5.75 -4.56
C PRO A 285 -16.89 6.36 -3.50
N VAL A 286 -17.24 6.30 -2.21
CA VAL A 286 -16.54 7.03 -1.14
C VAL A 286 -15.75 6.14 -0.21
N TYR A 287 -14.66 6.66 0.33
CA TYR A 287 -13.82 5.99 1.34
C TYR A 287 -14.39 6.15 2.76
N ALA A 288 -15.10 7.27 3.05
CA ALA A 288 -15.80 7.46 4.31
C ALA A 288 -16.98 6.46 4.48
N TYR A 289 -17.45 6.30 5.70
CA TYR A 289 -18.65 5.51 5.93
C TYR A 289 -19.90 6.23 5.40
N ASP A 290 -20.53 5.63 4.43
CA ASP A 290 -21.90 5.97 3.97
C ASP A 290 -22.80 4.74 4.13
N PRO A 291 -23.91 4.81 4.89
CA PRO A 291 -24.84 3.70 5.05
C PRO A 291 -25.47 3.24 3.73
N ASN A 292 -25.55 4.14 2.74
CA ASN A 292 -26.15 3.91 1.42
C ASN A 292 -25.14 3.52 0.34
N ALA A 293 -23.83 3.55 0.65
CA ALA A 293 -22.80 3.18 -0.30
C ALA A 293 -22.98 1.75 -0.81
N LYS A 294 -22.73 1.57 -2.11
CA LYS A 294 -22.63 0.26 -2.72
C LYS A 294 -21.35 -0.43 -2.28
N LEU A 295 -21.37 -1.75 -2.25
CA LEU A 295 -20.20 -2.55 -1.93
C LEU A 295 -19.67 -3.20 -3.21
N HIS A 296 -18.34 -3.24 -3.33
CA HIS A 296 -17.73 -4.15 -4.30
C HIS A 296 -18.15 -5.58 -4.01
N THR A 297 -18.28 -6.40 -5.05
CA THR A 297 -18.54 -7.83 -4.89
C THR A 297 -17.31 -8.55 -4.30
N ALA A 298 -17.52 -9.74 -3.77
CA ALA A 298 -16.40 -10.58 -3.32
C ALA A 298 -15.42 -10.88 -4.48
N GLU A 299 -15.97 -11.17 -5.65
CA GLU A 299 -15.20 -11.48 -6.87
C GLU A 299 -14.33 -10.29 -7.30
N GLU A 300 -14.88 -9.07 -7.32
CA GLU A 300 -14.11 -7.85 -7.64
C GLU A 300 -12.94 -7.65 -6.67
N LEU A 301 -13.18 -7.80 -5.36
CA LEU A 301 -12.14 -7.62 -4.34
C LEU A 301 -11.07 -8.70 -4.44
N ILE A 302 -11.45 -9.97 -4.60
CA ILE A 302 -10.51 -11.09 -4.72
C ILE A 302 -9.70 -10.96 -6.00
N THR A 303 -10.33 -10.64 -7.13
CA THR A 303 -9.64 -10.47 -8.42
C THR A 303 -8.66 -9.29 -8.38
N THR A 304 -9.06 -8.16 -7.77
CA THR A 304 -8.18 -6.99 -7.63
C THR A 304 -7.00 -7.30 -6.73
N PHE A 305 -7.24 -7.95 -5.59
CA PHE A 305 -6.19 -8.40 -4.68
C PHE A 305 -5.21 -9.36 -5.36
N ASP A 306 -5.73 -10.37 -6.05
CA ASP A 306 -4.94 -11.37 -6.74
C ASP A 306 -4.04 -10.75 -7.83
N LYS A 307 -4.61 -9.88 -8.69
CA LYS A 307 -3.84 -9.14 -9.68
C LYS A 307 -2.75 -8.28 -9.04
N THR A 308 -3.04 -7.67 -7.89
CA THR A 308 -2.08 -6.83 -7.17
C THR A 308 -0.89 -7.65 -6.67
N ILE A 309 -1.12 -8.79 -6.02
CA ILE A 309 -0.02 -9.61 -5.48
C ILE A 309 0.78 -10.33 -6.58
N CYS A 310 0.13 -10.77 -7.66
CA CYS A 310 0.82 -11.30 -8.84
C CYS A 310 1.69 -10.22 -9.53
N GLY A 311 1.26 -8.95 -9.48
CA GLY A 311 2.04 -7.78 -9.90
C GLY A 311 3.09 -7.32 -8.89
N ASN A 312 3.38 -8.12 -7.88
CA ASN A 312 4.35 -7.83 -6.79
C ASN A 312 3.97 -6.64 -5.89
N GLY A 313 2.69 -6.25 -5.83
CA GLY A 313 2.18 -5.17 -4.99
C GLY A 313 1.67 -5.64 -3.63
N ASN A 314 1.47 -4.65 -2.75
CA ASN A 314 0.64 -4.79 -1.55
C ASN A 314 -0.78 -4.28 -1.85
N PHE A 315 -1.75 -4.68 -1.06
CA PHE A 315 -3.12 -4.24 -1.18
C PHE A 315 -3.63 -3.62 0.12
N LEU A 316 -4.03 -2.37 0.06
CA LEU A 316 -4.56 -1.61 1.18
C LEU A 316 -6.07 -1.43 0.99
N LEU A 317 -6.88 -2.20 1.73
CA LEU A 317 -8.33 -2.21 1.60
C LEU A 317 -9.01 -1.39 2.69
N ASN A 318 -9.79 -0.39 2.29
CA ASN A 318 -10.37 0.58 3.18
C ASN A 318 -11.71 0.13 3.79
N ILE A 319 -11.86 0.44 5.08
CA ILE A 319 -13.14 0.49 5.80
C ILE A 319 -13.28 1.85 6.48
N GLY A 320 -14.33 2.60 6.15
CA GLY A 320 -14.72 3.80 6.87
C GLY A 320 -15.46 3.45 8.18
N PRO A 321 -14.95 3.84 9.36
CA PRO A 321 -15.69 3.69 10.62
C PRO A 321 -16.92 4.59 10.67
N LYS A 322 -17.95 4.18 11.42
CA LYS A 322 -19.07 5.06 11.76
C LYS A 322 -18.60 6.23 12.63
N ARG A 323 -19.36 7.33 12.64
CA ARG A 323 -19.06 8.48 13.51
C ARG A 323 -18.99 8.10 14.99
N THR A 324 -19.71 7.05 15.40
CA THR A 324 -19.73 6.48 16.76
C THR A 324 -18.49 5.66 17.11
N GLY A 325 -17.62 5.32 16.13
CA GLY A 325 -16.32 4.74 16.38
C GLY A 325 -16.15 3.27 16.05
N GLU A 326 -17.22 2.54 15.77
CA GLU A 326 -17.13 1.14 15.40
C GLU A 326 -16.99 0.93 13.88
N LEU A 327 -16.36 -0.16 13.49
CA LEU A 327 -16.38 -0.62 12.11
C LEU A 327 -17.78 -1.17 11.74
N PRO A 328 -18.36 -0.73 10.60
CA PRO A 328 -19.66 -1.22 10.15
C PRO A 328 -19.61 -2.71 9.82
N GLN A 329 -20.49 -3.52 10.42
CA GLN A 329 -20.44 -4.98 10.26
C GLN A 329 -20.53 -5.40 8.81
N LYS A 330 -21.42 -4.78 8.00
CA LYS A 330 -21.55 -5.09 6.56
C LYS A 330 -20.25 -4.94 5.77
N LEU A 331 -19.40 -3.95 6.15
CA LEU A 331 -18.09 -3.74 5.49
C LEU A 331 -17.08 -4.78 5.99
N VAL A 332 -17.12 -5.11 7.29
CA VAL A 332 -16.28 -6.16 7.88
C VAL A 332 -16.60 -7.52 7.23
N ASP A 333 -17.87 -7.84 7.04
CA ASP A 333 -18.31 -9.09 6.41
C ASP A 333 -17.84 -9.18 4.96
N ARG A 334 -17.99 -8.09 4.18
CA ARG A 334 -17.50 -8.05 2.79
C ARG A 334 -15.97 -8.15 2.69
N PHE A 335 -15.22 -7.50 3.58
CA PHE A 335 -13.77 -7.71 3.67
C PHE A 335 -13.48 -9.18 4.03
N GLY A 336 -14.29 -9.76 4.90
CA GLY A 336 -14.19 -11.17 5.30
C GLY A 336 -14.32 -12.15 4.13
N ASP A 337 -15.05 -11.80 3.07
CA ASP A 337 -15.12 -12.64 1.87
C ASP A 337 -13.76 -12.78 1.18
N LEU A 338 -12.97 -11.69 1.11
CA LEU A 338 -11.57 -11.74 0.67
C LEU A 338 -10.72 -12.63 1.60
N THR A 339 -10.94 -12.52 2.91
CA THR A 339 -10.22 -13.34 3.91
C THR A 339 -10.49 -14.83 3.75
N LYS A 340 -11.73 -15.23 3.43
CA LYS A 340 -12.10 -16.63 3.17
C LYS A 340 -11.31 -17.21 1.99
N TRP A 341 -11.03 -16.39 0.96
CA TRP A 341 -10.17 -16.81 -0.14
C TRP A 341 -8.69 -16.87 0.28
N ILE A 342 -8.21 -15.90 1.06
CA ILE A 342 -6.81 -15.83 1.48
C ILE A 342 -6.43 -16.99 2.41
N GLN A 343 -7.28 -17.36 3.36
CA GLN A 343 -6.94 -18.35 4.39
C GLN A 343 -6.42 -19.68 3.84
N PRO A 344 -7.11 -20.36 2.93
CA PRO A 344 -6.62 -21.61 2.35
C PRO A 344 -5.45 -21.39 1.37
N ASN A 345 -5.27 -20.18 0.85
CA ASN A 345 -4.24 -19.80 -0.10
C ASN A 345 -3.07 -19.01 0.55
N ALA A 346 -3.00 -18.92 1.88
CA ALA A 346 -2.07 -18.06 2.61
C ALA A 346 -0.58 -18.32 2.25
N LYS A 347 -0.22 -19.53 1.89
CA LYS A 347 1.12 -19.92 1.44
C LYS A 347 1.54 -19.21 0.15
N ALA A 348 0.58 -18.98 -0.75
CA ALA A 348 0.75 -18.30 -2.03
C ALA A 348 0.63 -16.76 -1.92
N VAL A 349 0.19 -16.25 -0.76
CA VAL A 349 -0.06 -14.82 -0.53
C VAL A 349 1.08 -14.18 0.25
N TYR A 350 1.29 -14.58 1.51
CA TYR A 350 2.22 -13.89 2.40
C TYR A 350 3.66 -14.33 2.19
N ASN A 351 4.60 -13.38 2.37
CA ASN A 351 6.02 -13.62 2.19
C ASN A 351 6.38 -14.11 0.78
N THR A 352 5.57 -13.76 -0.21
CA THR A 352 5.81 -14.07 -1.62
C THR A 352 6.22 -12.82 -2.40
N LYS A 353 6.80 -13.03 -3.57
CA LYS A 353 7.02 -12.02 -4.61
C LYS A 353 6.11 -12.32 -5.79
N GLY A 354 5.72 -11.29 -6.56
CA GLY A 354 4.95 -11.48 -7.78
C GLY A 354 5.79 -12.04 -8.92
N GLY A 355 5.16 -12.79 -9.81
CA GLY A 355 5.81 -13.39 -10.96
C GLY A 355 6.20 -14.88 -10.79
N PRO A 356 6.83 -15.49 -11.80
CA PRO A 356 7.28 -14.95 -13.09
C PRO A 356 6.16 -14.60 -14.09
N PHE A 357 4.95 -15.11 -13.89
CA PHE A 357 3.80 -14.87 -14.77
C PHE A 357 2.93 -13.80 -14.12
N ILE A 358 3.02 -12.55 -14.62
CA ILE A 358 2.41 -11.40 -13.94
C ILE A 358 0.95 -11.24 -14.34
N GLN A 359 0.67 -11.20 -15.65
CA GLN A 359 -0.69 -11.08 -16.20
C GLN A 359 -0.76 -11.86 -17.51
N ASP A 360 -1.02 -13.16 -17.41
CA ASP A 360 -1.30 -13.99 -18.54
C ASP A 360 -2.83 -14.16 -18.72
N LYS A 361 -3.28 -14.69 -19.87
CA LYS A 361 -4.70 -14.94 -20.11
C LYS A 361 -5.32 -15.82 -19.04
N TRP A 362 -4.61 -16.90 -18.66
CA TRP A 362 -5.07 -17.83 -17.64
C TRP A 362 -5.00 -17.28 -16.20
N GLY A 363 -4.18 -16.25 -15.95
CA GLY A 363 -4.03 -15.73 -14.60
C GLY A 363 -2.70 -15.04 -14.33
N GLY A 364 -2.06 -15.40 -13.24
CA GLY A 364 -0.76 -14.88 -12.85
C GLY A 364 -0.06 -15.79 -11.85
N SER A 365 1.05 -15.33 -11.29
CA SER A 365 1.76 -16.13 -10.29
C SER A 365 2.41 -15.29 -9.19
N THR A 366 2.62 -15.96 -8.06
CA THR A 366 3.53 -15.52 -7.01
C THR A 366 4.59 -16.59 -6.78
N TYR A 367 5.71 -16.24 -6.10
CA TYR A 367 6.72 -17.25 -5.80
C TYR A 367 7.40 -17.01 -4.46
N ARG A 368 7.96 -18.10 -3.90
CA ARG A 368 8.78 -18.09 -2.70
C ARG A 368 9.71 -19.30 -2.66
N GLY A 369 11.02 -19.06 -2.56
CA GLY A 369 12.02 -20.13 -2.60
C GLY A 369 11.95 -20.93 -3.89
N ASN A 370 11.77 -22.23 -3.79
CA ASN A 370 11.65 -23.13 -4.96
C ASN A 370 10.18 -23.36 -5.39
N ASN A 371 9.23 -22.60 -4.86
CA ASN A 371 7.82 -22.76 -5.17
C ASN A 371 7.30 -21.58 -5.99
N ILE A 372 6.61 -21.88 -7.11
CA ILE A 372 5.81 -20.93 -7.88
C ILE A 372 4.34 -21.32 -7.67
N PHE A 373 3.51 -20.32 -7.38
CA PHE A 373 2.08 -20.49 -7.19
C PHE A 373 1.34 -19.89 -8.39
N LEU A 374 0.67 -20.72 -9.18
CA LEU A 374 -0.15 -20.30 -10.31
C LEU A 374 -1.56 -19.96 -9.81
N HIS A 375 -2.00 -18.73 -10.04
CA HIS A 375 -3.32 -18.22 -9.68
C HIS A 375 -4.21 -18.28 -10.93
N ILE A 376 -5.13 -19.22 -11.00
CA ILE A 376 -5.93 -19.53 -12.19
C ILE A 376 -7.20 -18.68 -12.21
N ARG A 377 -7.23 -17.63 -13.02
CA ARG A 377 -8.39 -16.73 -13.17
C ARG A 377 -9.33 -17.17 -14.29
N GLU A 378 -8.78 -17.72 -15.37
CA GLU A 378 -9.54 -18.28 -16.49
C GLU A 378 -9.14 -19.74 -16.66
N SER A 379 -10.13 -20.62 -16.73
CA SER A 379 -9.92 -22.05 -16.81
C SER A 379 -9.74 -22.52 -18.25
N ASP A 380 -8.62 -22.16 -18.88
CA ASP A 380 -8.15 -22.98 -20.00
C ASP A 380 -7.74 -24.34 -19.44
N THR A 381 -8.08 -25.41 -20.15
CA THR A 381 -7.73 -26.77 -19.71
C THR A 381 -6.23 -27.06 -19.78
N LEU A 382 -5.48 -26.25 -20.55
CA LEU A 382 -4.05 -26.39 -20.75
C LEU A 382 -3.36 -25.03 -20.62
N ILE A 383 -2.30 -24.98 -19.83
CA ILE A 383 -1.44 -23.81 -19.69
C ILE A 383 -0.02 -24.20 -20.13
N THR A 384 0.56 -23.41 -21.03
CA THR A 384 1.96 -23.61 -21.43
C THR A 384 2.88 -22.64 -20.68
N LEU A 385 3.87 -23.17 -19.98
CA LEU A 385 4.82 -22.42 -19.15
C LEU A 385 6.24 -22.53 -19.72
N ASN A 386 6.92 -21.39 -19.81
CA ASN A 386 8.36 -21.36 -20.03
C ASN A 386 9.07 -21.02 -18.71
N LEU A 387 9.84 -21.94 -18.18
CA LEU A 387 10.58 -21.80 -16.93
C LEU A 387 12.10 -21.67 -17.14
N ASN A 388 12.55 -21.47 -18.38
CA ASN A 388 13.93 -21.13 -18.74
C ASN A 388 15.00 -21.94 -17.98
N GLY A 389 14.93 -23.28 -18.11
CA GLY A 389 15.93 -24.18 -17.51
C GLY A 389 15.65 -24.67 -16.11
N TYR A 390 14.62 -24.14 -15.43
CA TYR A 390 14.13 -24.76 -14.20
C TYR A 390 13.36 -26.06 -14.51
N ARG A 391 13.48 -27.05 -13.61
CA ARG A 391 12.76 -28.31 -13.73
C ARG A 391 11.65 -28.39 -12.69
N ILE A 392 10.46 -28.78 -13.15
CA ILE A 392 9.33 -29.08 -12.28
C ILE A 392 9.54 -30.46 -11.65
N LYS A 393 9.48 -30.55 -10.33
CA LYS A 393 9.45 -31.80 -9.56
C LYS A 393 8.04 -32.35 -9.45
N ASN A 394 7.12 -31.50 -9.05
CA ASN A 394 5.70 -31.82 -8.96
C ASN A 394 4.85 -30.55 -9.06
N ILE A 395 3.55 -30.75 -9.33
CA ILE A 395 2.52 -29.71 -9.25
C ILE A 395 1.35 -30.28 -8.45
N HIS A 396 0.82 -29.50 -7.54
CA HIS A 396 -0.38 -29.88 -6.79
C HIS A 396 -1.27 -28.66 -6.49
N ASP A 397 -2.54 -28.93 -6.31
CA ASP A 397 -3.51 -27.96 -5.84
C ASP A 397 -3.29 -27.70 -4.35
N ILE A 398 -3.10 -26.43 -3.94
CA ILE A 398 -2.71 -26.13 -2.55
C ILE A 398 -3.82 -26.37 -1.52
N GLN A 399 -5.08 -26.43 -1.94
CA GLN A 399 -6.22 -26.64 -1.03
C GLN A 399 -6.58 -28.11 -0.89
N THR A 400 -6.51 -28.87 -1.99
CA THR A 400 -6.94 -30.30 -2.02
C THR A 400 -5.76 -31.26 -1.94
N ASN A 401 -4.54 -30.76 -2.15
CA ASN A 401 -3.31 -31.53 -2.31
C ASN A 401 -3.38 -32.54 -3.50
N GLN A 402 -4.33 -32.38 -4.42
CA GLN A 402 -4.41 -33.14 -5.62
C GLN A 402 -3.21 -32.94 -6.52
N THR A 403 -2.57 -33.99 -6.98
CA THR A 403 -1.50 -33.91 -7.98
C THR A 403 -2.06 -33.48 -9.33
N ILE A 404 -1.38 -32.54 -9.97
CA ILE A 404 -1.74 -31.98 -11.26
C ILE A 404 -0.81 -32.55 -12.32
N ALA A 405 -1.36 -33.10 -13.38
CA ALA A 405 -0.59 -33.64 -14.49
C ALA A 405 0.12 -32.54 -15.29
N PHE A 406 1.35 -32.80 -15.68
CA PHE A 406 2.12 -31.94 -16.56
C PHE A 406 3.07 -32.77 -17.45
N GLU A 407 3.47 -32.19 -18.57
CA GLU A 407 4.45 -32.79 -19.48
C GLU A 407 5.48 -31.75 -19.90
N LYS A 408 6.70 -32.20 -20.18
CA LYS A 408 7.77 -31.39 -20.73
C LYS A 408 7.85 -31.56 -22.23
N LEU A 409 7.76 -30.45 -22.97
CA LEU A 409 7.86 -30.42 -24.41
C LEU A 409 9.35 -30.51 -24.87
N GLN A 410 9.55 -30.88 -26.16
CA GLN A 410 10.89 -30.99 -26.76
C GLN A 410 11.67 -29.66 -26.74
N ASP A 411 10.94 -28.53 -26.81
CA ASP A 411 11.54 -27.18 -26.74
C ASP A 411 11.84 -26.71 -25.32
N GLY A 412 11.61 -27.56 -24.30
CA GLY A 412 11.90 -27.30 -22.90
C GLY A 412 10.77 -26.62 -22.12
N ARG A 413 9.68 -26.21 -22.78
CA ARG A 413 8.47 -25.70 -22.10
C ARG A 413 7.72 -26.82 -21.39
N TYR A 414 6.76 -26.45 -20.55
CA TYR A 414 5.89 -27.37 -19.85
C TYR A 414 4.44 -27.10 -20.20
N VAL A 415 3.64 -28.13 -20.39
CA VAL A 415 2.19 -28.07 -20.47
C VAL A 415 1.61 -28.57 -19.15
N VAL A 416 0.76 -27.79 -18.52
CA VAL A 416 0.08 -28.11 -17.26
C VAL A 416 -1.39 -28.33 -17.55
N HIS A 417 -1.93 -29.45 -17.11
CA HIS A 417 -3.33 -29.85 -17.30
C HIS A 417 -4.19 -29.32 -16.16
N ILE A 418 -4.95 -28.26 -16.40
CA ILE A 418 -5.79 -27.64 -15.37
C ILE A 418 -7.09 -28.46 -15.21
N PRO A 419 -7.37 -29.01 -14.03
CA PRO A 419 -8.63 -29.69 -13.80
C PRO A 419 -9.80 -28.72 -13.80
N PRO A 420 -11.02 -29.14 -14.11
CA PRO A 420 -12.20 -28.32 -13.98
C PRO A 420 -12.43 -27.96 -12.50
N TYR A 421 -12.69 -26.68 -12.23
CA TYR A 421 -13.03 -26.21 -10.89
C TYR A 421 -14.47 -25.73 -10.81
N PRO A 422 -15.17 -25.94 -9.67
CA PRO A 422 -16.48 -25.34 -9.44
C PRO A 422 -16.40 -23.82 -9.50
N LYS A 423 -17.41 -23.14 -10.04
CA LYS A 423 -17.46 -21.68 -10.15
C LYS A 423 -17.32 -20.97 -8.79
N GLU A 424 -17.77 -21.60 -7.74
CA GLU A 424 -17.70 -21.12 -6.36
C GLU A 424 -16.27 -21.06 -5.82
N ARG A 425 -15.37 -21.84 -6.44
CA ARG A 425 -13.94 -21.82 -6.13
C ARG A 425 -13.24 -20.75 -6.95
N MET A 426 -13.40 -19.50 -6.54
CA MET A 426 -12.75 -18.37 -7.18
C MET A 426 -11.22 -18.51 -7.14
N ILE A 427 -10.58 -18.31 -8.28
CA ILE A 427 -9.12 -18.28 -8.47
C ILE A 427 -8.43 -19.45 -7.72
N PRO A 428 -8.55 -20.69 -8.22
CA PRO A 428 -7.76 -21.81 -7.71
C PRO A 428 -6.26 -21.54 -7.79
N VAL A 429 -5.49 -22.08 -6.84
CA VAL A 429 -4.04 -21.87 -6.79
C VAL A 429 -3.31 -23.22 -6.85
N LEU A 430 -2.40 -23.36 -7.80
CA LEU A 430 -1.56 -24.53 -7.98
C LEU A 430 -0.13 -24.23 -7.54
N GLU A 431 0.47 -25.10 -6.76
CA GLU A 431 1.87 -25.00 -6.36
C GLU A 431 2.76 -25.84 -7.28
N ILE A 432 3.69 -25.20 -7.97
CA ILE A 432 4.78 -25.84 -8.68
C ILE A 432 5.99 -25.91 -7.77
N VAL A 433 6.54 -27.09 -7.55
CA VAL A 433 7.80 -27.29 -6.83
C VAL A 433 8.93 -27.46 -7.85
N LEU A 434 9.90 -26.55 -7.82
CA LEU A 434 11.06 -26.55 -8.69
C LEU A 434 12.22 -27.38 -8.11
N ASP A 435 13.18 -27.72 -8.95
CA ASP A 435 14.40 -28.44 -8.56
C ASP A 435 15.36 -27.58 -7.71
N ARG A 436 15.28 -26.26 -7.83
CA ARG A 436 16.08 -25.29 -7.08
C ARG A 436 15.28 -24.00 -6.82
N PRO A 437 15.73 -23.14 -5.90
CA PRO A 437 15.08 -21.84 -5.66
C PRO A 437 14.98 -21.02 -6.93
N TYR A 438 13.81 -20.42 -7.16
CA TYR A 438 13.58 -19.49 -8.25
C TYR A 438 14.28 -18.16 -7.98
N VAL A 439 15.07 -17.70 -8.96
CA VAL A 439 15.78 -16.41 -8.92
C VAL A 439 15.37 -15.58 -10.13
N PHE A 440 14.79 -14.42 -9.88
CA PHE A 440 14.22 -13.56 -10.93
C PHE A 440 15.26 -13.13 -11.97
N GLU A 441 16.47 -12.74 -11.54
CA GLU A 441 17.55 -12.34 -12.45
C GLU A 441 18.04 -13.49 -13.33
N GLU A 442 18.15 -14.69 -12.77
CA GLU A 442 18.52 -15.88 -13.51
C GLU A 442 17.49 -16.18 -14.60
N TRP A 443 16.20 -16.05 -14.26
CA TRP A 443 15.12 -16.24 -15.23
C TRP A 443 15.19 -15.21 -16.37
N VAL A 444 15.45 -13.93 -16.05
CA VAL A 444 15.62 -12.86 -17.06
C VAL A 444 16.85 -13.11 -17.93
N SER A 445 17.99 -13.51 -17.34
CA SER A 445 19.22 -13.80 -18.08
C SER A 445 19.08 -14.97 -19.04
N MET A 446 18.19 -15.92 -18.75
CA MET A 446 17.87 -17.07 -19.63
C MET A 446 16.80 -16.77 -20.70
N GLY A 447 16.44 -15.51 -20.91
CA GLY A 447 15.52 -15.07 -21.97
C GLY A 447 14.04 -14.97 -21.53
N GLY A 448 13.77 -14.93 -20.24
CA GLY A 448 12.43 -14.63 -19.71
C GLY A 448 12.01 -13.20 -20.09
N GLN A 449 10.80 -13.05 -20.61
CA GLN A 449 10.26 -11.72 -20.93
C GLN A 449 9.57 -11.13 -19.71
N VAL A 450 10.12 -10.04 -19.18
CA VAL A 450 9.37 -9.14 -18.31
C VAL A 450 8.50 -8.29 -19.24
N ARG A 451 7.18 -8.56 -19.28
CA ARG A 451 6.25 -7.65 -19.96
C ARG A 451 5.97 -6.48 -19.03
N PRO A 452 6.06 -5.25 -19.55
CA PRO A 452 5.80 -4.03 -18.78
C PRO A 452 4.36 -3.92 -18.30
#